data_f33e81cd70066c586d38c113807aa0ef
#
_entry.id   f33e81cd70066c586d38c113807aa0ef
#
_cell.length_a   1.000
_cell.length_b   1.000
_cell.length_c   1.000
_cell.angle_alpha   90.00
_cell.angle_beta   90.00
_cell.angle_gamma   90.00
#
_symmetry.space_group_name_H-M   'P 1'
#
loop_
_entity.id
_entity.type
_entity.pdbx_description
1 polymer ?
#
loop_
_entity_poly.entity_id
_entity_poly.type
_entity_poly.pdbx_seq_one_letter_code
_entity_poly.pdbx_strand_id
1 'polypeptide(L)'
;MQAAASPAACFFEGRQFMILDCAKYSGPCTCGREHPLETKMVVVEYGALEHFDDYMAQCGLTGRRTVLYDTNTYNLPGMVHVPADKEIVLEANGLHSEKSLIESIIPQLEDPDVIITVGSGTLMDFARYNAFHMGIPFVAIPTLASS
;
A
#
# COMPACT_ATOMS: atom_id res chain seq x y z
N MET A 1 29.39 -3.09 -19.07
CA MET A 1 28.99 -2.73 -17.70
C MET A 1 28.28 -1.39 -17.77
N GLN A 2 26.95 -1.38 -17.91
CA GLN A 2 26.16 -0.16 -17.82
C GLN A 2 25.87 0.09 -16.34
N ALA A 3 26.29 1.25 -15.85
CA ALA A 3 25.99 1.69 -14.50
C ALA A 3 24.47 1.83 -14.36
N ALA A 4 23.90 1.16 -13.36
CA ALA A 4 22.50 1.34 -12.98
C ALA A 4 22.30 2.83 -12.68
N ALA A 5 21.40 3.48 -13.42
CA ALA A 5 21.01 4.85 -13.13
C ALA A 5 20.39 4.87 -11.76
N SER A 6 20.97 5.64 -10.84
CA SER A 6 20.38 5.95 -9.54
C SER A 6 18.97 6.51 -9.75
N PRO A 7 17.96 6.14 -8.95
CA PRO A 7 16.65 6.75 -9.05
C PRO A 7 16.80 8.26 -8.97
N ALA A 8 16.23 8.96 -9.94
CA ALA A 8 16.32 10.41 -9.99
C ALA A 8 15.56 10.97 -8.78
N ALA A 9 16.30 11.43 -7.77
CA ALA A 9 15.73 12.25 -6.73
C ALA A 9 15.42 13.62 -7.34
N CYS A 10 14.15 13.92 -7.54
CA CYS A 10 13.71 15.23 -7.95
C CYS A 10 13.56 16.10 -6.70
N PHE A 11 14.18 17.28 -6.70
CA PHE A 11 13.99 18.28 -5.67
C PHE A 11 13.04 19.35 -6.20
N PHE A 12 11.92 19.55 -5.54
CA PHE A 12 11.02 20.67 -5.80
C PHE A 12 10.88 21.48 -4.52
N GLU A 13 11.24 22.74 -4.58
CA GLU A 13 11.21 23.70 -3.44
C GLU A 13 11.90 23.20 -2.15
N GLY A 14 13.03 22.49 -2.27
CA GLY A 14 13.78 21.99 -1.11
C GLY A 14 13.17 20.73 -0.44
N ARG A 15 12.12 20.15 -1.01
CA ARG A 15 11.55 18.88 -0.55
C ARG A 15 12.14 17.74 -1.36
N GLN A 16 12.53 16.70 -0.66
CA GLN A 16 12.98 15.46 -1.30
C GLN A 16 11.76 14.56 -1.53
N PHE A 17 11.49 14.25 -2.79
CA PHE A 17 10.49 13.25 -3.15
C PHE A 17 11.10 12.20 -4.07
N MET A 18 10.59 10.98 -4.00
CA MET A 18 11.00 9.89 -4.85
C MET A 18 9.76 9.12 -5.31
N ILE A 19 9.55 9.10 -6.63
CA ILE A 19 8.60 8.18 -7.26
C ILE A 19 9.44 7.13 -7.98
N LEU A 20 9.30 5.88 -7.58
CA LEU A 20 10.03 4.78 -8.21
C LEU A 20 9.25 4.28 -9.43
N ASP A 21 9.94 4.26 -10.58
CA ASP A 21 9.46 3.55 -11.77
C ASP A 21 9.69 2.04 -11.57
N CYS A 22 8.65 1.36 -11.12
CA CYS A 22 8.70 -0.05 -10.78
C CYS A 22 8.96 -0.95 -11.99
N ALA A 23 8.64 -0.49 -13.21
CA ALA A 23 8.89 -1.26 -14.43
C ALA A 23 10.38 -1.54 -14.65
N LYS A 24 11.27 -0.69 -14.14
CA LYS A 24 12.72 -0.89 -14.23
C LYS A 24 13.26 -2.07 -13.41
N TYR A 25 12.47 -2.57 -12.47
CA TYR A 25 12.83 -3.67 -11.58
C TYR A 25 12.24 -5.01 -12.03
N SER A 26 11.44 -5.01 -13.10
CA SER A 26 10.95 -6.23 -13.75
C SER A 26 11.93 -6.72 -14.79
N GLY A 27 12.09 -8.04 -14.92
CA GLY A 27 12.90 -8.61 -15.97
C GLY A 27 13.60 -9.92 -15.60
N PRO A 28 14.50 -10.41 -16.49
CA PRO A 28 15.20 -11.65 -16.25
C PRO A 28 16.15 -11.54 -15.07
N CYS A 29 16.07 -12.51 -14.17
CA CYS A 29 16.92 -12.61 -12.99
C CYS A 29 18.09 -13.57 -13.22
N THR A 30 19.20 -13.35 -12.51
CA THR A 30 20.35 -14.27 -12.50
C THR A 30 20.03 -15.68 -11.99
N CYS A 31 18.87 -15.86 -11.34
CA CYS A 31 18.36 -17.17 -10.93
C CYS A 31 17.76 -17.99 -12.11
N GLY A 32 17.73 -17.43 -13.32
CA GLY A 32 17.17 -18.09 -14.52
C GLY A 32 15.65 -17.99 -14.66
N ARG A 33 14.98 -17.20 -13.81
CA ARG A 33 13.53 -16.95 -13.87
C ARG A 33 13.24 -15.48 -14.16
N GLU A 34 12.07 -15.21 -14.68
CA GLU A 34 11.52 -13.85 -14.70
C GLU A 34 10.82 -13.57 -13.39
N HIS A 35 11.04 -12.37 -12.84
CA HIS A 35 10.37 -11.86 -11.66
C HIS A 35 9.60 -10.60 -12.06
N PRO A 36 8.34 -10.74 -12.53
CA PRO A 36 7.51 -9.58 -12.81
C PRO A 36 7.20 -8.83 -11.51
N LEU A 37 7.43 -7.53 -11.51
CA LEU A 37 7.03 -6.67 -10.40
C LEU A 37 5.65 -6.09 -10.70
N GLU A 38 4.66 -6.50 -9.93
CA GLU A 38 3.27 -6.06 -10.10
C GLU A 38 3.00 -4.68 -9.46
N THR A 39 3.91 -4.22 -8.59
CA THR A 39 3.83 -2.90 -7.97
C THR A 39 3.89 -1.82 -9.04
N LYS A 40 2.84 -1.02 -9.16
CA LYS A 40 2.74 0.03 -10.16
C LYS A 40 3.51 1.29 -9.79
N MET A 41 3.50 1.67 -8.51
CA MET A 41 4.08 2.91 -8.03
C MET A 41 4.54 2.77 -6.58
N VAL A 42 5.64 3.40 -6.24
CA VAL A 42 6.08 3.64 -4.86
C VAL A 42 6.36 5.12 -4.71
N VAL A 43 5.74 5.76 -3.75
CA VAL A 43 5.89 7.19 -3.46
C VAL A 43 6.52 7.34 -2.09
N VAL A 44 7.61 8.11 -2.01
CA VAL A 44 8.27 8.46 -0.76
C VAL A 44 8.50 9.97 -0.77
N GLU A 45 7.63 10.70 -0.09
CA GLU A 45 7.75 12.16 0.04
C GLU A 45 7.06 12.65 1.30
N TYR A 46 7.45 13.86 1.72
CA TYR A 46 6.75 14.57 2.79
C TYR A 46 5.39 15.08 2.29
N GLY A 47 4.32 14.79 3.01
CA GLY A 47 2.97 15.17 2.62
C GLY A 47 2.34 14.29 1.53
N ALA A 48 2.88 13.09 1.26
CA ALA A 48 2.36 12.16 0.24
C ALA A 48 0.84 11.94 0.34
N LEU A 49 0.30 11.91 1.55
CA LEU A 49 -1.14 11.70 1.77
C LEU A 49 -2.01 12.89 1.35
N GLU A 50 -1.43 14.10 1.23
CA GLU A 50 -2.14 15.28 0.71
C GLU A 50 -2.44 15.14 -0.80
N HIS A 51 -1.66 14.31 -1.50
CA HIS A 51 -1.79 14.01 -2.94
C HIS A 51 -2.26 12.59 -3.21
N PHE A 52 -2.84 11.93 -2.21
CA PHE A 52 -3.21 10.52 -2.28
C PHE A 52 -4.14 10.20 -3.46
N ASP A 53 -5.18 11.02 -3.67
CA ASP A 53 -6.13 10.83 -4.77
C ASP A 53 -5.48 10.99 -6.15
N ASP A 54 -4.51 11.88 -6.29
CA ASP A 54 -3.76 12.07 -7.54
C ASP A 54 -2.95 10.81 -7.87
N TYR A 55 -2.30 10.20 -6.88
CA TYR A 55 -1.56 8.94 -7.07
C TYR A 55 -2.47 7.77 -7.37
N MET A 56 -3.61 7.69 -6.70
CA MET A 56 -4.64 6.69 -7.01
C MET A 56 -5.10 6.80 -8.46
N ALA A 57 -5.40 8.01 -8.92
CA ALA A 57 -5.83 8.27 -10.30
C ALA A 57 -4.73 7.91 -11.31
N GLN A 58 -3.47 8.26 -11.05
CA GLN A 58 -2.33 7.92 -11.91
C GLN A 58 -2.14 6.40 -12.04
N CYS A 59 -2.45 5.63 -10.99
CA CYS A 59 -2.43 4.17 -11.03
C CYS A 59 -3.68 3.55 -11.65
N GLY A 60 -4.70 4.36 -12.00
CA GLY A 60 -5.99 3.88 -12.49
C GLY A 60 -6.82 3.19 -11.40
N LEU A 61 -6.55 3.49 -10.13
CA LEU A 61 -7.25 2.94 -8.97
C LEU A 61 -8.44 3.84 -8.63
N THR A 62 -9.51 3.67 -9.40
CA THR A 62 -10.79 4.35 -9.21
C THR A 62 -11.83 3.35 -8.74
N GLY A 63 -12.90 3.80 -8.09
CA GLY A 63 -13.97 2.95 -7.61
C GLY A 63 -14.02 2.89 -6.09
N ARG A 64 -14.70 1.87 -5.57
CA ARG A 64 -15.01 1.73 -4.14
C ARG A 64 -13.78 1.36 -3.33
N ARG A 65 -13.49 2.13 -2.30
CA ARG A 65 -12.31 2.02 -1.44
C ARG A 65 -12.68 1.50 -0.07
N THR A 66 -12.11 0.36 0.32
CA THR A 66 -12.15 -0.10 1.72
C THR A 66 -10.79 0.10 2.35
N VAL A 67 -10.74 0.85 3.44
CA VAL A 67 -9.49 1.17 4.17
C VAL A 67 -9.43 0.39 5.47
N LEU A 68 -8.31 -0.30 5.67
CA LEU A 68 -8.02 -1.05 6.90
C LEU A 68 -7.08 -0.25 7.80
N TYR A 69 -7.46 -0.11 9.04
CA TYR A 69 -6.65 0.43 10.13
C TYR A 69 -6.57 -0.59 11.28
N ASP A 70 -5.64 -0.41 12.17
CA ASP A 70 -5.73 -0.95 13.53
C ASP A 70 -6.03 0.16 14.54
N THR A 71 -6.48 -0.24 15.74
CA THR A 71 -6.86 0.72 16.80
C THR A 71 -5.72 1.62 17.23
N ASN A 72 -4.47 1.17 17.15
CA ASN A 72 -3.30 1.98 17.48
C ASN A 72 -3.06 3.07 16.43
N THR A 73 -3.10 2.68 15.15
CA THR A 73 -2.88 3.62 14.03
C THR A 73 -4.04 4.61 13.90
N TYR A 74 -5.27 4.13 13.97
CA TYR A 74 -6.48 4.95 13.80
C TYR A 74 -6.57 6.11 14.81
N ASN A 75 -6.14 5.85 16.04
CA ASN A 75 -6.23 6.81 17.12
C ASN A 75 -4.97 7.67 17.32
N LEU A 76 -3.97 7.56 16.44
CA LEU A 76 -2.75 8.38 16.56
C LEU A 76 -3.05 9.87 16.39
N PRO A 77 -2.60 10.74 17.33
CA PRO A 77 -2.73 12.17 17.17
C PRO A 77 -2.06 12.65 15.87
N GLY A 78 -2.80 13.40 15.05
CA GLY A 78 -2.30 13.91 13.76
C GLY A 78 -2.29 12.88 12.62
N MET A 79 -2.89 11.73 12.82
CA MET A 79 -3.09 10.76 11.74
C MET A 79 -3.97 11.36 10.63
N VAL A 80 -3.49 11.29 9.40
CA VAL A 80 -4.27 11.69 8.23
C VAL A 80 -5.03 10.47 7.72
N HIS A 81 -6.35 10.52 7.80
CA HIS A 81 -7.22 9.49 7.24
C HIS A 81 -7.34 9.69 5.73
N VAL A 82 -7.15 8.62 4.97
CA VAL A 82 -7.31 8.67 3.52
C VAL A 82 -8.79 8.56 3.14
N PRO A 83 -9.23 9.17 2.01
CA PRO A 83 -10.62 9.06 1.56
C PRO A 83 -11.04 7.62 1.35
N ALA A 84 -12.16 7.23 1.96
CA ALA A 84 -12.69 5.87 1.96
C ALA A 84 -14.21 5.85 1.80
N ASP A 85 -14.73 4.82 1.11
CA ASP A 85 -16.17 4.50 1.11
C ASP A 85 -16.53 3.66 2.35
N LYS A 86 -15.55 2.88 2.81
CA LYS A 86 -15.64 2.04 4.01
C LYS A 86 -14.34 2.07 4.80
N GLU A 87 -14.43 2.24 6.11
CA GLU A 87 -13.31 2.03 7.03
C GLU A 87 -13.57 0.80 7.90
N ILE A 88 -12.53 0.00 8.10
CA ILE A 88 -12.52 -1.14 9.02
C ILE A 88 -11.36 -0.92 9.99
N VAL A 89 -11.67 -0.84 11.27
CA VAL A 89 -10.68 -0.66 12.33
C VAL A 89 -10.57 -1.98 13.10
N LEU A 90 -9.43 -2.65 12.97
CA LEU A 90 -9.16 -3.91 13.65
C LEU A 90 -8.55 -3.67 15.03
N GLU A 91 -8.91 -4.51 15.99
CA GLU A 91 -8.30 -4.45 17.31
C GLU A 91 -6.81 -4.84 17.22
N ALA A 92 -5.91 -3.93 17.59
CA ALA A 92 -4.47 -4.15 17.48
C ALA A 92 -3.94 -5.21 18.45
N ASN A 93 -4.58 -5.34 19.63
CA ASN A 93 -4.17 -6.33 20.61
C ASN A 93 -4.51 -7.74 20.14
N GLY A 94 -3.48 -8.56 19.95
CA GLY A 94 -3.65 -9.92 19.46
C GLY A 94 -3.84 -10.03 17.95
N LEU A 95 -3.64 -8.94 17.19
CA LEU A 95 -3.70 -8.97 15.73
C LEU A 95 -2.45 -9.67 15.17
N HIS A 96 -2.66 -10.80 14.51
CA HIS A 96 -1.60 -11.60 13.90
C HIS A 96 -1.99 -12.00 12.47
N SER A 97 -0.98 -12.23 11.61
CA SER A 97 -1.18 -12.65 10.21
C SER A 97 -1.56 -14.15 10.10
N GLU A 98 -2.57 -14.57 10.84
CA GLU A 98 -3.13 -15.92 10.73
C GLU A 98 -4.24 -15.96 9.69
N LYS A 99 -4.25 -17.00 8.85
CA LYS A 99 -5.21 -17.13 7.76
C LYS A 99 -6.66 -17.00 8.22
N SER A 100 -7.04 -17.67 9.30
CA SER A 100 -8.39 -17.61 9.87
C SER A 100 -8.82 -16.20 10.25
N LEU A 101 -7.88 -15.42 10.82
CA LEU A 101 -8.14 -14.04 11.22
C LEU A 101 -8.19 -13.11 10.00
N ILE A 102 -7.30 -13.31 9.03
CA ILE A 102 -7.30 -12.56 7.78
C ILE A 102 -8.62 -12.77 7.01
N GLU A 103 -9.09 -14.01 6.92
CA GLU A 103 -10.34 -14.34 6.23
C GLU A 103 -11.59 -13.85 6.99
N SER A 104 -11.51 -13.65 8.30
CA SER A 104 -12.64 -13.21 9.13
C SER A 104 -13.16 -11.82 8.77
N ILE A 105 -12.36 -10.98 8.11
CA ILE A 105 -12.77 -9.63 7.70
C ILE A 105 -13.50 -9.61 6.35
N ILE A 106 -13.48 -10.71 5.57
CA ILE A 106 -14.10 -10.76 4.24
C ILE A 106 -15.55 -10.25 4.23
N PRO A 107 -16.42 -10.66 5.17
CA PRO A 107 -17.81 -10.17 5.20
C PRO A 107 -17.94 -8.66 5.44
N GLN A 108 -16.89 -8.03 5.96
CA GLN A 108 -16.87 -6.60 6.27
C GLN A 108 -16.34 -5.75 5.10
N LEU A 109 -15.68 -6.37 4.11
CA LEU A 109 -15.04 -5.65 3.00
C LEU A 109 -16.05 -4.98 2.04
N GLU A 110 -17.26 -5.53 1.89
CA GLU A 110 -18.37 -4.96 1.10
C GLU A 110 -18.04 -4.72 -0.37
N ASP A 111 -17.44 -5.70 -1.05
CA ASP A 111 -17.07 -5.68 -2.48
C ASP A 111 -16.29 -4.41 -2.90
N PRO A 112 -15.07 -4.19 -2.37
CA PRO A 112 -14.25 -3.06 -2.79
C PRO A 112 -13.65 -3.26 -4.18
N ASP A 113 -13.38 -2.17 -4.89
CA ASP A 113 -12.55 -2.17 -6.10
C ASP A 113 -11.06 -2.08 -5.75
N VAL A 114 -10.73 -1.60 -4.55
CA VAL A 114 -9.37 -1.53 -4.01
C VAL A 114 -9.39 -1.62 -2.49
N ILE A 115 -8.46 -2.39 -1.93
CA ILE A 115 -8.21 -2.42 -0.49
C ILE A 115 -7.00 -1.54 -0.19
N ILE A 116 -7.16 -0.62 0.76
CA ILE A 116 -6.10 0.26 1.23
C ILE A 116 -5.79 -0.12 2.67
N THR A 117 -4.53 -0.14 3.06
CA THR A 117 -4.13 -0.37 4.45
C THR A 117 -3.24 0.76 4.93
N VAL A 118 -3.51 1.24 6.14
CA VAL A 118 -2.71 2.25 6.83
C VAL A 118 -2.28 1.68 8.17
N GLY A 119 -1.01 1.27 8.27
CA GLY A 119 -0.52 0.66 9.51
C GLY A 119 0.72 -0.20 9.36
N SER A 120 0.80 -1.25 10.19
CA SER A 120 1.92 -2.18 10.28
C SER A 120 1.95 -3.24 9.17
N GLY A 121 3.03 -4.02 9.13
CA GLY A 121 3.16 -5.18 8.23
C GLY A 121 2.02 -6.19 8.36
N THR A 122 1.52 -6.41 9.57
CA THR A 122 0.37 -7.30 9.81
C THR A 122 -0.87 -6.85 9.04
N LEU A 123 -1.19 -5.55 9.06
CA LEU A 123 -2.31 -5.02 8.27
C LEU A 123 -2.07 -5.15 6.75
N MET A 124 -0.82 -5.00 6.31
CA MET A 124 -0.47 -5.21 4.91
C MET A 124 -0.72 -6.64 4.47
N ASP A 125 -0.46 -7.62 5.33
CA ASP A 125 -0.77 -9.03 5.05
C ASP A 125 -2.28 -9.25 4.91
N PHE A 126 -3.10 -8.60 5.74
CA PHE A 126 -4.57 -8.64 5.62
C PHE A 126 -5.04 -8.08 4.27
N ALA A 127 -4.57 -6.91 3.90
CA ALA A 127 -4.94 -6.28 2.62
C ALA A 127 -4.46 -7.12 1.43
N ARG A 128 -3.20 -7.51 1.43
CA ARG A 128 -2.57 -8.27 0.35
C ARG A 128 -3.25 -9.62 0.12
N TYR A 129 -3.50 -10.38 1.19
CA TYR A 129 -4.14 -11.69 1.09
C TYR A 129 -5.55 -11.58 0.53
N ASN A 130 -6.37 -10.70 1.11
CA ASN A 130 -7.77 -10.54 0.68
C ASN A 130 -7.86 -9.98 -0.75
N ALA A 131 -7.08 -8.96 -1.08
CA ALA A 131 -7.04 -8.39 -2.43
C ALA A 131 -6.62 -9.43 -3.49
N PHE A 132 -5.60 -10.25 -3.19
CA PHE A 132 -5.17 -11.34 -4.07
C PHE A 132 -6.31 -12.34 -4.33
N HIS A 133 -7.04 -12.77 -3.30
CA HIS A 133 -8.13 -13.74 -3.43
C HIS A 133 -9.37 -13.15 -4.13
N MET A 134 -9.57 -11.85 -4.00
CA MET A 134 -10.64 -11.12 -4.69
C MET A 134 -10.25 -10.70 -6.12
N GLY A 135 -8.99 -10.82 -6.51
CA GLY A 135 -8.48 -10.40 -7.82
C GLY A 135 -8.49 -8.89 -8.02
N ILE A 136 -8.36 -8.12 -6.93
CA ILE A 136 -8.35 -6.65 -6.95
C ILE A 136 -7.00 -6.09 -6.48
N PRO A 137 -6.68 -4.84 -6.81
CA PRO A 137 -5.46 -4.19 -6.32
C PRO A 137 -5.54 -3.86 -4.82
N PHE A 138 -4.35 -3.69 -4.20
CA PHE A 138 -4.25 -3.10 -2.87
C PHE A 138 -3.20 -1.99 -2.83
N VAL A 139 -3.34 -1.10 -1.86
CA VAL A 139 -2.41 0.00 -1.58
C VAL A 139 -1.94 -0.12 -0.13
N ALA A 140 -0.63 -0.05 0.07
CA ALA A 140 -0.01 -0.07 1.39
C ALA A 140 0.53 1.30 1.77
N ILE A 141 0.11 1.80 2.94
CA ILE A 141 0.60 3.03 3.56
C ILE A 141 1.24 2.63 4.90
N PRO A 142 2.54 2.31 4.90
CA PRO A 142 3.21 1.86 6.11
C PRO A 142 3.39 3.01 7.12
N THR A 143 3.04 2.75 8.37
CA THR A 143 3.29 3.67 9.49
C THR A 143 4.61 3.38 10.21
N LEU A 144 5.21 2.23 9.93
CA LEU A 144 6.52 1.80 10.44
C LEU A 144 7.41 1.38 9.28
N ALA A 145 8.68 1.76 9.33
CA ALA A 145 9.69 1.39 8.34
C ALA A 145 10.26 -0.04 8.55
N SER A 146 9.71 -0.80 9.47
CA SER A 146 10.10 -2.18 9.75
C SER A 146 9.06 -3.16 9.24
N SER A 147 9.51 -4.18 8.62
CA SER A 147 8.75 -5.40 8.32
C SER A 147 9.16 -6.51 9.27
#